data_65740461db9d53e53e59ddbe630d87dc
#
_entry.id   65740461db9d53e53e59ddbe630d87dc
#
_cell.length_a   1.000
_cell.length_b   1.000
_cell.length_c   1.000
_cell.angle_alpha   90.00
_cell.angle_beta   90.00
_cell.angle_gamma   90.00
#
_symmetry.space_group_name_H-M   'P 1'
#
loop_
_entity.id
_entity.type
_entity.pdbx_description
1 polymer ?
#
loop_
_entity_poly.entity_id
_entity_poly.type
_entity_poly.pdbx_seq_one_letter_code
_entity_poly.pdbx_strand_id
1 'polypeptide(L)'
;MEEVINFPTSLLSHKNYHWENLSMVPYSDLTGAVSSLVEKGKKVVIITGFYVPVGDPPATETDGPPGALTLAEGLKYLGMEVSLLSDEYTLSALKAGLKVLNLSEREIPII
;
A
#
# COMPACT_ATOMS: atom_id res chain seq x y z
N MET A 1 -23.66 -11.70 -12.76
CA MET A 1 -23.91 -10.55 -11.86
C MET A 1 -22.57 -10.04 -11.38
N GLU A 2 -22.22 -8.83 -11.70
CA GLU A 2 -20.96 -8.25 -11.20
C GLU A 2 -21.14 -7.89 -9.72
N GLU A 3 -20.30 -8.44 -8.85
CA GLU A 3 -20.24 -7.99 -7.46
C GLU A 3 -19.55 -6.63 -7.42
N VAL A 4 -20.17 -5.67 -6.73
CA VAL A 4 -19.63 -4.34 -6.50
C VAL A 4 -19.04 -4.29 -5.10
N ILE A 5 -17.81 -3.77 -4.98
CA ILE A 5 -17.19 -3.55 -3.67
C ILE A 5 -17.88 -2.36 -3.01
N ASN A 6 -18.63 -2.63 -1.95
CA ASN A 6 -19.23 -1.59 -1.12
C ASN A 6 -18.29 -1.22 0.03
N PHE A 7 -17.75 -0.02 -0.01
CA PHE A 7 -17.03 0.54 1.13
C PHE A 7 -18.04 1.05 2.18
N PRO A 8 -17.77 0.84 3.49
CA PRO A 8 -18.62 1.38 4.53
C PRO A 8 -18.75 2.91 4.40
N THR A 9 -19.97 3.41 4.36
CA THR A 9 -20.25 4.85 4.22
C THR A 9 -19.68 5.69 5.37
N SER A 10 -19.39 5.07 6.52
CA SER A 10 -18.72 5.73 7.65
C SER A 10 -17.28 6.18 7.36
N LEU A 11 -16.60 5.56 6.38
CA LEU A 11 -15.27 5.99 5.92
C LEU A 11 -15.35 7.13 4.91
N LEU A 12 -16.55 7.45 4.42
CA LEU A 12 -16.80 8.39 3.32
C LEU A 12 -17.24 9.78 3.81
N SER A 13 -17.15 10.08 5.11
CA SER A 13 -17.72 11.29 5.71
C SER A 13 -16.97 12.60 5.42
N HIS A 14 -15.86 12.58 4.69
CA HIS A 14 -15.19 13.79 4.25
C HIS A 14 -15.77 14.29 2.93
N LYS A 15 -16.51 15.38 3.01
CA LYS A 15 -17.34 16.00 1.97
C LYS A 15 -16.66 16.43 0.65
N ASN A 16 -15.39 16.14 0.41
CA ASN A 16 -14.64 16.67 -0.73
C ASN A 16 -13.96 15.63 -1.62
N TYR A 17 -14.20 14.33 -1.42
CA TYR A 17 -13.64 13.31 -2.28
C TYR A 17 -14.75 12.59 -3.03
N HIS A 18 -14.58 12.45 -4.35
CA HIS A 18 -15.49 11.68 -5.22
C HIS A 18 -15.37 10.15 -4.96
N TRP A 19 -15.42 9.74 -3.70
CA TRP A 19 -15.39 8.34 -3.29
C TRP A 19 -16.57 7.54 -3.84
N GLU A 20 -17.66 8.23 -4.18
CA GLU A 20 -18.83 7.63 -4.83
C GLU A 20 -18.44 6.87 -6.10
N ASN A 21 -17.43 7.36 -6.83
CA ASN A 21 -16.93 6.68 -8.02
C ASN A 21 -16.10 5.43 -7.71
N LEU A 22 -15.46 5.36 -6.55
CA LEU A 22 -14.68 4.19 -6.13
C LEU A 22 -15.56 3.05 -5.63
N SER A 23 -16.69 3.36 -5.01
CA SER A 23 -17.67 2.36 -4.57
C SER A 23 -18.34 1.61 -5.73
N MET A 24 -18.19 2.13 -6.95
CA MET A 24 -18.76 1.56 -8.18
C MET A 24 -17.74 0.72 -8.98
N VAL A 25 -16.51 0.53 -8.48
CA VAL A 25 -15.52 -0.32 -9.16
C VAL A 25 -16.00 -1.77 -9.12
N PRO A 26 -16.21 -2.42 -10.28
CA PRO A 26 -16.62 -3.81 -10.32
C PRO A 26 -15.57 -4.72 -9.65
N TYR A 27 -16.02 -5.70 -8.91
CA TYR A 27 -15.13 -6.69 -8.29
C TYR A 27 -14.27 -7.42 -9.34
N SER A 28 -14.78 -7.59 -10.54
CA SER A 28 -14.06 -8.14 -11.69
C SER A 28 -12.80 -7.34 -12.04
N ASP A 29 -12.82 -6.01 -11.90
CA ASP A 29 -11.66 -5.16 -12.19
C ASP A 29 -10.56 -5.34 -11.17
N LEU A 30 -10.88 -5.45 -9.89
CA LEU A 30 -9.92 -5.79 -8.84
C LEU A 30 -9.34 -7.18 -9.04
N THR A 31 -10.19 -8.17 -9.31
CA THR A 31 -9.75 -9.54 -9.58
C THR A 31 -8.86 -9.60 -10.82
N GLY A 32 -9.22 -8.88 -11.88
CA GLY A 32 -8.42 -8.78 -13.10
C GLY A 32 -7.06 -8.14 -12.85
N ALA A 33 -7.00 -7.08 -12.05
CA ALA A 33 -5.75 -6.42 -11.66
C ALA A 33 -4.85 -7.35 -10.84
N VAL A 34 -5.41 -8.03 -9.85
CA VAL A 34 -4.67 -9.00 -9.01
C VAL A 34 -4.16 -10.16 -9.86
N SER A 35 -5.00 -10.77 -10.70
CA SER A 35 -4.59 -11.85 -11.59
C SER A 35 -3.47 -11.42 -12.53
N SER A 36 -3.59 -10.24 -13.14
CA SER A 36 -2.54 -9.70 -14.00
C SER A 36 -1.22 -9.48 -13.27
N LEU A 37 -1.28 -8.97 -12.03
CA LEU A 37 -0.09 -8.78 -11.20
C LEU A 37 0.57 -10.12 -10.84
N VAL A 38 -0.22 -11.11 -10.43
CA VAL A 38 0.28 -12.44 -10.04
C VAL A 38 0.86 -13.19 -11.22
N GLU A 39 0.23 -13.13 -12.39
CA GLU A 39 0.66 -13.86 -13.57
C GLU A 39 1.87 -13.24 -14.27
N LYS A 40 1.95 -11.91 -14.29
CA LYS A 40 2.92 -11.15 -15.10
C LYS A 40 3.96 -10.41 -14.27
N GLY A 41 3.65 -10.15 -12.98
CA GLY A 41 4.53 -9.40 -12.09
C GLY A 41 5.79 -10.20 -11.75
N LYS A 42 6.95 -9.61 -11.98
CA LYS A 42 8.26 -10.17 -11.59
C LYS A 42 9.01 -9.25 -10.67
N LYS A 43 8.98 -7.95 -11.01
CA LYS A 43 9.59 -6.88 -10.24
C LYS A 43 8.55 -5.81 -9.95
N VAL A 44 8.41 -5.46 -8.68
CA VAL A 44 7.40 -4.51 -8.21
C VAL A 44 8.08 -3.46 -7.35
N VAL A 45 7.78 -2.20 -7.62
CA VAL A 45 8.14 -1.08 -6.76
C VAL A 45 6.86 -0.55 -6.13
N ILE A 46 6.82 -0.54 -4.81
CA ILE A 46 5.71 0.03 -4.03
C ILE A 46 6.14 1.40 -3.55
N ILE A 47 5.40 2.43 -3.93
CA ILE A 47 5.66 3.81 -3.53
C ILE A 47 4.77 4.12 -2.34
N THR A 48 5.38 4.57 -1.25
CA THR A 48 4.68 4.96 -0.03
C THR A 48 5.40 6.11 0.65
N GLY A 49 4.70 6.79 1.52
CA GLY A 49 5.20 7.93 2.27
C GLY A 49 4.32 9.14 2.03
N PHE A 50 4.10 9.89 3.08
CA PHE A 50 3.46 11.19 3.03
C PHE A 50 3.83 11.94 4.30
N TYR A 51 4.69 12.94 4.15
CA TYR A 51 5.10 13.77 5.28
C TYR A 51 4.05 14.81 5.60
N VAL A 52 3.63 14.87 6.86
CA VAL A 52 2.66 15.85 7.37
C VAL A 52 3.40 16.88 8.23
N PRO A 53 3.73 18.07 7.66
CA PRO A 53 4.55 19.05 8.36
C PRO A 53 3.79 19.82 9.44
N VAL A 54 2.46 19.78 9.42
CA VAL A 54 1.59 20.53 10.36
C VAL A 54 1.32 19.77 11.67
N GLY A 55 1.90 18.58 11.85
CA GLY A 55 1.82 17.86 13.12
C GLY A 55 2.77 18.41 14.18
N ASP A 56 2.49 18.13 15.45
CA ASP A 56 3.40 18.42 16.56
C ASP A 56 3.66 17.14 17.38
N PRO A 57 4.80 16.47 17.19
CA PRO A 57 5.83 16.75 16.18
C PRO A 57 5.35 16.43 14.73
N PRO A 58 5.97 17.03 13.71
CA PRO A 58 5.74 16.61 12.33
C PRO A 58 6.07 15.14 12.14
N ALA A 59 5.25 14.43 11.38
CA ALA A 59 5.38 12.99 11.22
C ALA A 59 4.95 12.53 9.83
N THR A 60 5.32 11.30 9.50
CA THR A 60 4.76 10.63 8.31
C THR A 60 3.32 10.18 8.57
N GLU A 61 2.53 10.07 7.53
CA GLU A 61 1.20 9.47 7.60
C GLU A 61 1.28 8.01 8.09
N THR A 62 0.27 7.58 8.84
CA THR A 62 0.36 6.33 9.62
C THR A 62 -0.17 5.09 8.92
N ASP A 63 -0.98 5.23 7.89
CA ASP A 63 -1.64 4.11 7.19
C ASP A 63 -0.88 3.62 5.95
N GLY A 64 -0.20 4.51 5.23
CA GLY A 64 0.58 4.17 4.04
C GLY A 64 1.69 3.13 4.28
N PRO A 65 2.62 3.35 5.21
CA PRO A 65 3.73 2.43 5.46
C PRO A 65 3.30 1.02 5.86
N PRO A 66 2.36 0.79 6.78
CA PRO A 66 1.88 -0.56 7.10
C PRO A 66 1.23 -1.26 5.91
N GLY A 67 0.42 -0.55 5.13
CA GLY A 67 -0.20 -1.10 3.91
C GLY A 67 0.85 -1.52 2.88
N ALA A 68 1.85 -0.67 2.64
CA ALA A 68 2.95 -0.96 1.73
C ALA A 68 3.77 -2.19 2.16
N LEU A 69 4.06 -2.31 3.45
CA LEU A 69 4.81 -3.44 4.02
C LEU A 69 4.03 -4.75 3.91
N THR A 70 2.73 -4.74 4.22
CA THR A 70 1.87 -5.92 4.10
C THR A 70 1.78 -6.38 2.65
N LEU A 71 1.62 -5.44 1.71
CA LEU A 71 1.61 -5.75 0.28
C LEU A 71 2.96 -6.31 -0.16
N ALA A 72 4.06 -5.70 0.26
CA ALA A 72 5.42 -6.13 -0.08
C ALA A 72 5.70 -7.55 0.39
N GLU A 73 5.32 -7.88 1.63
CA GLU A 73 5.45 -9.23 2.18
C GLU A 73 4.66 -10.25 1.35
N GLY A 74 3.39 -9.95 1.04
CA GLY A 74 2.54 -10.82 0.22
C GLY A 74 3.11 -11.06 -1.18
N LEU A 75 3.56 -10.01 -1.87
CA LEU A 75 4.14 -10.12 -3.20
C LEU A 75 5.48 -10.89 -3.19
N LYS A 76 6.30 -10.66 -2.16
CA LYS A 76 7.53 -11.43 -1.95
C LYS A 76 7.22 -12.91 -1.72
N TYR A 77 6.21 -13.22 -0.91
CA TYR A 77 5.78 -14.60 -0.69
C TYR A 77 5.35 -15.29 -1.99
N LEU A 78 4.79 -14.54 -2.94
CA LEU A 78 4.47 -15.01 -4.30
C LEU A 78 5.68 -15.11 -5.23
N GLY A 79 6.89 -14.86 -4.74
CA GLY A 79 8.14 -15.02 -5.49
C GLY A 79 8.53 -13.81 -6.33
N MET A 80 7.94 -12.65 -6.11
CA MET A 80 8.30 -11.41 -6.81
C MET A 80 9.51 -10.73 -6.17
N GLU A 81 10.30 -10.02 -6.96
CA GLU A 81 11.26 -9.04 -6.47
C GLU A 81 10.51 -7.76 -6.10
N VAL A 82 10.57 -7.38 -4.84
CA VAL A 82 9.85 -6.21 -4.33
C VAL A 82 10.83 -5.20 -3.78
N SER A 83 10.62 -3.93 -4.10
CA SER A 83 11.31 -2.79 -3.51
C SER A 83 10.31 -1.76 -3.01
N LEU A 84 10.68 -1.02 -1.98
CA LEU A 84 9.91 0.11 -1.47
C LEU A 84 10.60 1.41 -1.90
N LEU A 85 9.84 2.36 -2.39
CA LEU A 85 10.30 3.73 -2.67
C LEU A 85 9.59 4.69 -1.72
N SER A 86 10.35 5.51 -1.01
CA SER A 86 9.77 6.39 -0.01
C SER A 86 10.56 7.69 0.17
N ASP A 87 9.94 8.64 0.86
CA ASP A 87 10.62 9.84 1.35
C ASP A 87 11.49 9.55 2.58
N GLU A 88 12.42 10.46 2.88
CA GLU A 88 13.35 10.31 4.01
C GLU A 88 12.67 10.26 5.39
N TYR A 89 11.51 10.89 5.53
CA TYR A 89 10.78 10.96 6.79
C TYR A 89 10.10 9.64 7.15
N THR A 90 9.77 8.84 6.15
CA THR A 90 9.09 7.54 6.31
C THR A 90 10.07 6.37 6.50
N LEU A 91 11.35 6.56 6.19
CA LEU A 91 12.36 5.49 6.22
C LEU A 91 12.42 4.74 7.57
N SER A 92 12.37 5.46 8.68
CA SER A 92 12.45 4.85 10.01
C SER A 92 11.27 3.92 10.29
N ALA A 93 10.07 4.32 9.88
CA ALA A 93 8.86 3.53 10.01
C ALA A 93 8.92 2.26 9.14
N LEU A 94 9.37 2.36 7.90
CA LEU A 94 9.54 1.21 7.01
C LEU A 94 10.58 0.23 7.56
N LYS A 95 11.73 0.70 8.02
CA LYS A 95 12.77 -0.15 8.63
C LYS A 95 12.28 -0.85 9.89
N ALA A 96 11.54 -0.15 10.73
CA ALA A 96 10.91 -0.75 11.92
C ALA A 96 9.90 -1.83 11.53
N GLY A 97 9.06 -1.54 10.53
CA GLY A 97 8.07 -2.50 10.04
C GLY A 97 8.69 -3.75 9.41
N LEU A 98 9.75 -3.62 8.62
CA LEU A 98 10.48 -4.79 8.10
C LEU A 98 10.98 -5.70 9.24
N LYS A 99 11.50 -5.12 10.33
CA LYS A 99 11.92 -5.91 11.50
C LYS A 99 10.76 -6.66 12.15
N VAL A 100 9.59 -6.04 12.25
CA VAL A 100 8.38 -6.70 12.78
C VAL A 100 7.98 -7.90 11.93
N LEU A 101 8.13 -7.79 10.61
CA LEU A 101 7.88 -8.87 9.66
C LEU A 101 9.01 -9.90 9.56
N ASN A 102 10.08 -9.77 10.35
CA ASN A 102 11.31 -10.58 10.24
C ASN A 102 11.94 -10.55 8.84
N LEU A 103 11.82 -9.42 8.17
CA LEU A 103 12.40 -9.14 6.86
C LEU A 103 13.55 -8.12 6.98
N SER A 104 14.45 -8.14 6.03
CA SER A 104 15.59 -7.23 5.96
C SER A 104 15.55 -6.35 4.70
N GLU A 105 16.29 -5.25 4.71
CA GLU A 105 16.49 -4.40 3.52
C GLU A 105 17.24 -5.12 2.37
N ARG A 106 17.86 -6.29 2.62
CA ARG A 106 18.41 -7.14 1.56
C ARG A 106 17.32 -7.90 0.81
N GLU A 107 16.24 -8.22 1.52
CA GLU A 107 15.11 -8.97 0.97
C GLU A 107 14.09 -8.05 0.31
N ILE A 108 13.86 -6.88 0.91
CA ILE A 108 12.99 -5.81 0.38
C ILE A 108 13.77 -4.49 0.48
N PRO A 109 14.52 -4.11 -0.56
CA PRO A 109 15.25 -2.86 -0.59
C PRO A 109 14.33 -1.64 -0.43
N ILE A 110 14.78 -0.65 0.33
CA ILE A 110 14.17 0.68 0.41
C ILE A 110 15.06 1.63 -0.40
N ILE A 111 14.45 2.30 -1.37
CA ILE A 111 15.10 3.19 -2.33
C ILE A 111 14.71 4.63 -2.01
#